data_67adc0f2857087bb93f41a7f2ba1d269
#
_entry.id   67adc0f2857087bb93f41a7f2ba1d269
#
_cell.length_a   1.000
_cell.length_b   1.000
_cell.length_c   1.000
_cell.angle_alpha   90.00
_cell.angle_beta   90.00
_cell.angle_gamma   90.00
#
_symmetry.space_group_name_H-M   'P 1'
#
loop_
_entity.id
_entity.type
_entity.pdbx_description
1 polymer ?
#
loop_
_entity_poly.entity_id
_entity_poly.type
_entity_poly.pdbx_seq_one_letter_code
_entity_poly.pdbx_strand_id
1 'polypeptide(L)'
;MTRVKYGFGVVILVFAGWYGWLGISLSGFNQNRVVLAARGDSVKELRTALETSRRTGKPVLVDFYASWCKNCTAMELTTLQDNAVRRRLNDYVFVQFDAERLNDPTLKPVLDEFGVIGLPTLVVLHPDSQATRVSNTPNSINN
;
A
#
# COMPACT_ATOMS: atom_id res chain seq x y z
N MET A 1 -1.59 50.77 22.83
CA MET A 1 -1.34 49.93 21.64
C MET A 1 -0.96 48.47 21.95
N THR A 2 -0.90 48.04 23.20
CA THR A 2 -0.56 46.67 23.62
C THR A 2 -1.71 45.68 23.47
N ARG A 3 -2.96 46.09 23.61
CA ARG A 3 -4.15 45.22 23.58
C ARG A 3 -4.40 44.58 22.18
N VAL A 4 -4.01 45.27 21.11
CA VAL A 4 -4.18 44.77 19.72
C VAL A 4 -3.21 43.63 19.44
N LYS A 5 -1.99 43.67 19.99
CA LYS A 5 -0.96 42.60 19.82
C LYS A 5 -1.45 41.30 20.48
N TYR A 6 -2.05 41.35 21.64
CA TYR A 6 -2.60 40.18 22.33
C TYR A 6 -3.83 39.61 21.62
N GLY A 7 -4.69 40.46 21.04
CA GLY A 7 -5.82 40.01 20.22
C GLY A 7 -5.38 39.21 18.98
N PHE A 8 -4.37 39.71 18.29
CA PHE A 8 -3.80 38.98 17.12
C PHE A 8 -3.15 37.66 17.52
N GLY A 9 -2.43 37.61 18.65
CA GLY A 9 -1.82 36.41 19.19
C GLY A 9 -2.85 35.32 19.52
N VAL A 10 -3.95 35.68 20.14
CA VAL A 10 -5.03 34.74 20.48
C VAL A 10 -5.71 34.20 19.23
N VAL A 11 -5.95 35.01 18.20
CA VAL A 11 -6.52 34.57 16.92
C VAL A 11 -5.62 33.55 16.25
N ILE A 12 -4.30 33.81 16.20
CA ILE A 12 -3.33 32.88 15.60
C ILE A 12 -3.30 31.54 16.36
N LEU A 13 -3.33 31.57 17.70
CA LEU A 13 -3.34 30.35 18.51
C LEU A 13 -4.63 29.53 18.33
N VAL A 14 -5.78 30.17 18.18
CA VAL A 14 -7.06 29.50 17.90
C VAL A 14 -7.03 28.84 16.53
N PHE A 15 -6.53 29.54 15.51
CA PHE A 15 -6.36 28.96 14.18
C PHE A 15 -5.34 27.80 14.17
N ALA A 16 -4.21 27.96 14.84
CA ALA A 16 -3.20 26.91 14.95
C ALA A 16 -3.74 25.67 15.66
N GLY A 17 -4.51 25.84 16.73
CA GLY A 17 -5.19 24.75 17.44
C GLY A 17 -6.26 24.06 16.59
N TRP A 18 -7.06 24.85 15.85
CA TRP A 18 -8.08 24.33 14.94
C TRP A 18 -7.47 23.51 13.81
N TYR A 19 -6.45 24.06 13.11
CA TYR A 19 -5.75 23.35 12.04
C TYR A 19 -4.93 22.17 12.57
N GLY A 20 -4.36 22.28 13.77
CA GLY A 20 -3.65 21.19 14.43
C GLY A 20 -4.60 20.02 14.73
N TRP A 21 -5.79 20.30 15.27
CA TRP A 21 -6.79 19.26 15.51
C TRP A 21 -7.32 18.65 14.21
N LEU A 22 -7.58 19.48 13.19
CA LEU A 22 -7.97 18.99 11.87
C LEU A 22 -6.89 18.08 11.26
N GLY A 23 -5.61 18.45 11.40
CA GLY A 23 -4.48 17.65 10.97
C GLY A 23 -4.40 16.31 11.70
N ILE A 24 -4.59 16.28 13.01
CA ILE A 24 -4.60 15.04 13.81
C ILE A 24 -5.81 14.17 13.45
N SER A 25 -7.00 14.78 13.28
CA SER A 25 -8.21 14.04 12.89
C SER A 25 -8.09 13.44 11.50
N LEU A 26 -7.42 14.11 10.57
CA LEU A 26 -7.14 13.59 9.23
C LEU A 26 -5.99 12.57 9.23
N SER A 27 -5.01 12.69 10.13
CA SER A 27 -3.91 11.72 10.30
C SER A 27 -4.39 10.40 10.92
N GLY A 28 -5.39 10.44 11.80
CA GLY A 28 -5.99 9.25 12.40
C GLY A 28 -6.71 8.34 11.37
N PHE A 29 -7.05 8.87 10.19
CA PHE A 29 -7.67 8.11 9.10
C PHE A 29 -6.68 7.25 8.29
N ASN A 30 -5.36 7.41 8.53
CA ASN A 30 -4.32 6.82 7.69
C ASN A 30 -3.51 5.69 8.35
N GLN A 31 -3.84 5.28 9.58
CA GLN A 31 -3.02 4.28 10.29
C GLN A 31 -3.26 2.83 9.85
N ASN A 32 -4.27 2.53 9.01
CA ASN A 32 -4.46 1.21 8.42
C ASN A 32 -4.10 1.12 6.93
N ARG A 33 -3.60 2.19 6.35
CA ARG A 33 -2.95 2.15 5.06
C ARG A 33 -1.47 1.90 5.28
N VAL A 34 -1.09 0.65 5.28
CA VAL A 34 0.25 0.29 4.85
C VAL A 34 0.28 0.49 3.33
N VAL A 35 0.16 1.75 2.90
CA VAL A 35 0.60 2.15 1.57
C VAL A 35 2.11 2.22 1.70
N LEU A 36 2.74 1.09 1.59
CA LEU A 36 4.18 0.99 1.38
C LEU A 36 4.46 1.42 -0.05
N ALA A 37 4.22 2.69 -0.34
CA ALA A 37 4.71 3.33 -1.55
C ALA A 37 6.14 3.78 -1.30
N ALA A 38 7.04 2.84 -1.10
CA ALA A 38 8.47 3.12 -1.10
C ALA A 38 9.03 2.65 -2.44
N ARG A 39 9.43 3.57 -3.26
CA ARG A 39 10.21 3.38 -4.48
C ARG A 39 11.57 2.76 -4.19
N GLY A 40 11.65 1.56 -3.64
CA GLY A 40 12.94 1.03 -3.29
C GLY A 40 13.10 -0.48 -3.34
N ASP A 41 12.18 -1.21 -2.77
CA ASP A 41 12.30 -2.67 -2.66
C ASP A 41 10.91 -3.32 -2.60
N SER A 42 10.25 -3.42 -3.76
CA SER A 42 8.91 -3.98 -3.89
C SER A 42 8.80 -5.41 -3.34
N VAL A 43 9.90 -6.17 -3.43
CA VAL A 43 9.96 -7.54 -2.90
C VAL A 43 9.93 -7.53 -1.36
N LYS A 44 10.65 -6.60 -0.74
CA LYS A 44 10.65 -6.44 0.72
C LYS A 44 9.29 -5.97 1.23
N GLU A 45 8.66 -5.06 0.52
CA GLU A 45 7.32 -4.56 0.85
C GLU A 45 6.28 -5.66 0.77
N LEU A 46 6.29 -6.45 -0.30
CA LEU A 46 5.44 -7.61 -0.45
C LEU A 46 5.64 -8.59 0.72
N ARG A 47 6.89 -8.86 1.10
CA ARG A 47 7.20 -9.74 2.23
C ARG A 47 6.62 -9.21 3.54
N THR A 48 6.79 -7.92 3.83
CA THR A 48 6.23 -7.26 5.02
C THR A 48 4.70 -7.32 5.04
N ALA A 49 4.06 -7.15 3.88
CA ALA A 49 2.62 -7.27 3.74
C ALA A 49 2.13 -8.70 4.01
N LEU A 50 2.85 -9.71 3.53
CA LEU A 50 2.56 -11.11 3.79
C LEU A 50 2.67 -11.46 5.29
N GLU A 51 3.69 -10.93 5.97
CA GLU A 51 3.84 -11.08 7.43
C GLU A 51 2.69 -10.39 8.19
N THR A 52 2.30 -9.19 7.75
CA THR A 52 1.16 -8.46 8.32
C THR A 52 -0.14 -9.22 8.12
N SER A 53 -0.36 -9.78 6.93
CA SER A 53 -1.50 -10.63 6.62
C SER A 53 -1.61 -11.83 7.57
N ARG A 54 -0.50 -12.52 7.80
CA ARG A 54 -0.45 -13.67 8.74
C ARG A 54 -0.81 -13.27 10.17
N ARG A 55 -0.39 -12.08 10.62
CA ARG A 55 -0.70 -11.59 11.96
C ARG A 55 -2.12 -11.09 12.13
N THR A 56 -2.68 -10.48 11.09
CA THR A 56 -4.00 -9.82 11.15
C THR A 56 -5.14 -10.66 10.60
N GLY A 57 -4.83 -11.76 9.89
CA GLY A 57 -5.82 -12.58 9.19
C GLY A 57 -6.42 -11.90 7.95
N LYS A 58 -5.97 -10.70 7.59
CA LYS A 58 -6.47 -9.96 6.42
C LYS A 58 -5.80 -10.47 5.14
N PRO A 59 -6.55 -10.62 4.03
CA PRO A 59 -5.94 -10.92 2.73
C PRO A 59 -5.06 -9.76 2.24
N VAL A 60 -4.04 -10.08 1.44
CA VAL A 60 -3.21 -9.08 0.76
C VAL A 60 -3.78 -8.82 -0.63
N LEU A 61 -3.95 -7.56 -0.98
CA LEU A 61 -4.20 -7.13 -2.36
C LEU A 61 -2.92 -6.50 -2.90
N VAL A 62 -2.34 -7.15 -3.91
CA VAL A 62 -1.14 -6.67 -4.61
C VAL A 62 -1.56 -6.03 -5.92
N ASP A 63 -1.19 -4.77 -6.12
CA ASP A 63 -1.37 -4.01 -7.36
C ASP A 63 -0.02 -3.89 -8.07
N PHE A 64 0.15 -4.63 -9.15
CA PHE A 64 1.34 -4.53 -10.00
C PHE A 64 1.18 -3.36 -10.96
N TYR A 65 2.03 -2.36 -10.82
CA TYR A 65 1.96 -1.12 -11.60
C TYR A 65 3.33 -0.70 -12.15
N ALA A 66 3.31 0.24 -13.11
CA ALA A 66 4.49 0.93 -13.58
C ALA A 66 4.13 2.38 -13.96
N SER A 67 5.09 3.30 -13.92
CA SER A 67 4.85 4.71 -14.21
C SER A 67 4.50 4.98 -15.68
N TRP A 68 5.00 4.13 -16.60
CA TRP A 68 4.67 4.19 -18.03
C TRP A 68 3.30 3.60 -18.37
N CYS A 69 2.65 2.91 -17.42
CA CYS A 69 1.35 2.27 -17.62
C CYS A 69 0.20 3.30 -17.46
N LYS A 70 -0.33 3.81 -18.57
CA LYS A 70 -1.42 4.79 -18.57
C LYS A 70 -2.70 4.29 -17.86
N ASN A 71 -3.02 3.01 -18.01
CA ASN A 71 -4.19 2.40 -17.36
C ASN A 71 -4.00 2.29 -15.84
N CYS A 72 -2.76 2.05 -15.37
CA CYS A 72 -2.45 2.06 -13.94
C CYS A 72 -2.68 3.45 -13.35
N THR A 73 -2.15 4.50 -13.99
CA THR A 73 -2.36 5.89 -13.59
C THR A 73 -3.85 6.27 -13.60
N ALA A 74 -4.59 5.86 -14.64
CA ALA A 74 -6.03 6.12 -14.69
C ALA A 74 -6.77 5.42 -13.54
N MET A 75 -6.46 4.16 -13.24
CA MET A 75 -7.05 3.40 -12.13
C MET A 75 -6.72 4.04 -10.78
N GLU A 76 -5.48 4.48 -10.59
CA GLU A 76 -5.04 5.16 -9.37
C GLU A 76 -5.81 6.47 -9.12
N LEU A 77 -6.00 7.27 -10.18
CA LEU A 77 -6.68 8.57 -10.09
C LEU A 77 -8.21 8.47 -10.01
N THR A 78 -8.81 7.37 -10.44
CA THR A 78 -10.26 7.17 -10.49
C THR A 78 -10.72 6.09 -9.52
N THR A 79 -10.52 4.83 -9.86
CA THR A 79 -11.05 3.67 -9.14
C THR A 79 -10.53 3.58 -7.71
N LEU A 80 -9.22 3.75 -7.50
CA LEU A 80 -8.61 3.68 -6.17
C LEU A 80 -8.92 4.90 -5.30
N GLN A 81 -9.39 6.01 -5.90
CA GLN A 81 -9.85 7.19 -5.18
C GLN A 81 -11.34 7.13 -4.82
N ASP A 82 -12.12 6.23 -5.42
CA ASP A 82 -13.53 6.08 -5.11
C ASP A 82 -13.74 5.69 -3.64
N ASN A 83 -14.69 6.36 -2.98
CA ASN A 83 -14.94 6.17 -1.55
C ASN A 83 -15.45 4.76 -1.20
N ALA A 84 -16.19 4.11 -2.10
CA ALA A 84 -16.68 2.75 -1.88
C ALA A 84 -15.53 1.74 -2.01
N VAL A 85 -14.66 1.92 -3.00
CA VAL A 85 -13.44 1.11 -3.18
C VAL A 85 -12.50 1.29 -1.98
N ARG A 86 -12.24 2.53 -1.57
CA ARG A 86 -11.40 2.83 -0.42
C ARG A 86 -11.89 2.19 0.88
N ARG A 87 -13.20 2.16 1.11
CA ARG A 87 -13.76 1.46 2.26
C ARG A 87 -13.50 -0.05 2.20
N ARG A 88 -13.63 -0.65 1.02
CA ARG A 88 -13.34 -2.08 0.82
C ARG A 88 -11.86 -2.41 0.96
N LEU A 89 -10.97 -1.53 0.50
CA LEU A 89 -9.53 -1.71 0.65
C LEU A 89 -9.06 -1.75 2.13
N ASN A 90 -9.85 -1.23 3.07
CA ASN A 90 -9.55 -1.35 4.49
C ASN A 90 -9.63 -2.79 5.03
N ASP A 91 -10.32 -3.68 4.33
CA ASP A 91 -10.42 -5.10 4.66
C ASP A 91 -9.20 -5.89 4.18
N TYR A 92 -8.30 -5.27 3.42
CA TYR A 92 -7.10 -5.86 2.83
C TYR A 92 -5.82 -5.19 3.34
N VAL A 93 -4.73 -5.92 3.29
CA VAL A 93 -3.38 -5.32 3.32
C VAL A 93 -3.04 -4.96 1.88
N PHE A 94 -3.13 -3.67 1.54
CA PHE A 94 -2.91 -3.19 0.18
C PHE A 94 -1.43 -2.89 -0.07
N VAL A 95 -0.86 -3.43 -1.14
CA VAL A 95 0.54 -3.24 -1.57
C VAL A 95 0.57 -2.88 -3.04
N GLN A 96 1.30 -1.81 -3.37
CA GLN A 96 1.64 -1.48 -4.74
C GLN A 96 3.04 -2.03 -5.07
N PHE A 97 3.09 -2.95 -6.01
CA PHE A 97 4.34 -3.57 -6.45
C PHE A 97 4.84 -2.86 -7.72
N ASP A 98 6.00 -2.22 -7.59
CA ASP A 98 6.64 -1.54 -8.71
C ASP A 98 7.21 -2.58 -9.71
N ALA A 99 6.61 -2.63 -10.89
CA ALA A 99 6.97 -3.49 -12.00
C ALA A 99 7.50 -2.67 -13.21
N GLU A 100 8.21 -1.56 -12.95
CA GLU A 100 8.80 -0.69 -13.98
C GLU A 100 9.63 -1.49 -14.99
N ARG A 101 10.33 -2.51 -14.53
CA ARG A 101 11.24 -3.32 -15.31
C ARG A 101 10.81 -4.77 -15.30
N LEU A 102 9.87 -5.14 -16.16
CA LEU A 102 9.34 -6.50 -16.25
C LEU A 102 10.41 -7.59 -16.50
N ASN A 103 11.54 -7.22 -17.08
CA ASN A 103 12.66 -8.12 -17.38
C ASN A 103 13.79 -8.06 -16.36
N ASP A 104 13.61 -7.36 -15.22
CA ASP A 104 14.61 -7.30 -14.17
C ASP A 104 14.77 -8.70 -13.52
N PRO A 105 16.01 -9.25 -13.48
CA PRO A 105 16.24 -10.58 -12.92
C PRO A 105 15.79 -10.75 -11.47
N THR A 106 15.71 -9.66 -10.71
CA THR A 106 15.27 -9.67 -9.31
C THR A 106 13.73 -9.66 -9.17
N LEU A 107 13.03 -9.04 -10.11
CA LEU A 107 11.57 -8.94 -10.12
C LEU A 107 10.90 -10.08 -10.89
N LYS A 108 11.57 -10.57 -11.95
CA LYS A 108 11.02 -11.58 -12.84
C LYS A 108 10.50 -12.85 -12.13
N PRO A 109 11.20 -13.43 -11.14
CA PRO A 109 10.67 -14.60 -10.43
C PRO A 109 9.35 -14.34 -9.73
N VAL A 110 9.16 -13.12 -9.18
CA VAL A 110 7.92 -12.72 -8.53
C VAL A 110 6.82 -12.52 -9.57
N LEU A 111 7.11 -11.83 -10.66
CA LEU A 111 6.14 -11.60 -11.73
C LEU A 111 5.67 -12.92 -12.37
N ASP A 112 6.58 -13.85 -12.60
CA ASP A 112 6.29 -15.18 -13.15
C ASP A 112 5.45 -16.01 -12.15
N GLU A 113 5.76 -15.96 -10.86
CA GLU A 113 5.02 -16.67 -9.81
C GLU A 113 3.56 -16.21 -9.73
N PHE A 114 3.31 -14.92 -9.91
CA PHE A 114 1.97 -14.35 -9.91
C PHE A 114 1.29 -14.31 -11.29
N GLY A 115 1.97 -14.82 -12.33
CA GLY A 115 1.44 -14.85 -13.68
C GLY A 115 1.18 -13.47 -14.27
N VAL A 116 2.02 -12.48 -13.93
CA VAL A 116 1.87 -11.09 -14.41
C VAL A 116 2.31 -11.02 -15.87
N ILE A 117 1.34 -11.01 -16.77
CA ILE A 117 1.57 -10.93 -18.23
C ILE A 117 1.58 -9.48 -18.72
N GLY A 118 0.91 -8.59 -17.98
CA GLY A 118 0.75 -7.18 -18.34
C GLY A 118 0.27 -6.34 -17.17
N LEU A 119 0.17 -5.03 -17.35
CA LEU A 119 -0.23 -4.06 -16.33
C LEU A 119 -1.47 -3.26 -16.74
N PRO A 120 -2.35 -2.90 -15.79
CA PRO A 120 -2.31 -3.27 -14.37
C PRO A 120 -2.71 -4.73 -14.13
N THR A 121 -2.12 -5.38 -13.12
CA THR A 121 -2.54 -6.70 -12.63
C THR A 121 -2.79 -6.63 -11.14
N LEU A 122 -3.96 -7.08 -10.70
CA LEU A 122 -4.37 -7.14 -9.30
C LEU A 122 -4.42 -8.60 -8.84
N VAL A 123 -3.73 -8.91 -7.73
CA VAL A 123 -3.70 -10.26 -7.15
C VAL A 123 -4.14 -10.22 -5.71
N VAL A 124 -5.07 -11.10 -5.34
CA VAL A 124 -5.51 -11.28 -3.94
C VAL A 124 -4.86 -12.54 -3.38
N LEU A 125 -4.15 -12.40 -2.25
CA LEU A 125 -3.51 -13.49 -1.54
C LEU A 125 -4.19 -13.69 -0.20
N HIS A 126 -4.76 -14.87 0.02
CA HIS A 126 -5.34 -15.24 1.30
C HIS A 126 -4.27 -15.77 2.25
N PRO A 127 -4.33 -15.47 3.57
CA PRO A 127 -3.34 -15.93 4.54
C PRO A 127 -3.22 -17.47 4.57
N ASP A 128 -4.32 -18.18 4.39
CA ASP A 128 -4.36 -19.66 4.43
C ASP A 128 -3.72 -20.31 3.19
N SER A 129 -3.84 -19.70 2.01
CA SER A 129 -3.24 -20.22 0.77
C SER A 129 -1.72 -20.08 0.73
N GLN A 130 -1.16 -19.18 1.53
CA GLN A 130 0.29 -19.01 1.67
C GLN A 130 0.93 -20.13 2.51
N ALA A 131 0.23 -20.67 3.50
CA ALA A 131 0.70 -21.78 4.31
C ALA A 131 0.90 -23.07 3.48
N THR A 132 0.02 -23.29 2.49
CA THR A 132 0.06 -24.47 1.63
C THR A 132 1.21 -24.40 0.60
N ARG A 133 1.60 -23.22 0.13
CA ARG A 133 2.69 -23.06 -0.85
C ARG A 133 4.08 -23.22 -0.24
N VAL A 134 4.26 -22.81 1.03
CA VAL A 134 5.55 -22.98 1.73
C VAL A 134 5.81 -24.45 2.10
N SER A 135 4.76 -25.25 2.29
CA SER A 135 4.89 -26.68 2.60
C SER A 135 5.14 -27.58 1.39
N ASN A 136 4.93 -27.05 0.16
CA ASN A 136 5.07 -27.83 -1.08
C ASN A 136 6.37 -27.53 -1.86
N THR A 137 7.35 -26.86 -1.26
CA THR A 137 8.69 -26.81 -1.84
C THR A 137 9.32 -28.18 -1.63
N PRO A 138 9.46 -29.05 -2.63
CA PRO A 138 10.19 -30.29 -2.47
C PRO A 138 11.62 -29.94 -2.15
N ASN A 139 12.08 -30.45 -1.03
CA ASN A 139 13.47 -30.39 -0.60
C ASN A 139 14.34 -31.13 -1.62
N SER A 140 14.73 -30.42 -2.70
CA SER A 140 15.65 -30.92 -3.72
C SER A 140 17.06 -30.47 -3.38
N ILE A 141 17.57 -30.95 -2.25
CA ILE A 141 19.01 -30.98 -2.02
C ILE A 141 19.35 -32.42 -1.61
N ASN A 142 19.56 -33.22 -2.60
CA ASN A 142 20.42 -34.42 -2.50
C ASN A 142 20.76 -34.90 -3.90
N ASN A 143 21.88 -34.48 -4.42
CA ASN A 143 23.05 -35.23 -4.95
C ASN A 143 23.99 -34.27 -5.62
#